data_89bf78d838224a05ff58e50c9e74dadd
#
_entry.id   89bf78d838224a05ff58e50c9e74dadd
#
_cell.length_a   1.000
_cell.length_b   1.000
_cell.length_c   1.000
_cell.angle_alpha   90.00
_cell.angle_beta   90.00
_cell.angle_gamma   90.00
#
_symmetry.space_group_name_H-M   'P 1'
#
loop_
_entity.id
_entity.type
_entity.pdbx_description
1 polymer ?
#
loop_
_entity_poly.entity_id
_entity_poly.type
_entity_poly.pdbx_seq_one_letter_code
_entity_poly.pdbx_strand_id
1 'polypeptide(L)'
;RITRQTLIDCGVDVPFFSANGSDIFKLTNGNLPDVWAGSDFKGDCAGELARMNAYQPQFPRYAAEFWAGCAQQWGGFFSRQSPESVADAYRKALESGIYVNFYMFCGGTNFGFQNGALESTYRVDKPGAPDRYIPYATSYDVDALVSESGQPTEKYYACKRVLAEYLHRPVDDSRITVPAQTTAPIALTETAPLLDQADALSTRTVASALPRTMESMGQAYGFLLYTTTLPHYDDRRYELDLHDVHDRALVFGNGAYLGTAMRDRPGAPIAFRIPPEGIRIDILVENLGRINYGYAMQYDRKGLLGAVRLRIQNPDGSYIWNYALVQNWENRSLPLTDLSALRFSTAPAAPQHPCFFRGAFAAQPGVDTFLDLHSGHKGCAWINGFPLGRYWSVGPQQTLYVPGDLLREQNELIVLELHPDGTPLTVQCIDHPILDSISHTIDLSEESGRA
;
A
#
# COMPACT_ATOMS: atom_id res chain seq x y z
N ARG A 1 8.39 30.20 -2.26
CA ARG A 1 7.90 31.59 -2.13
C ARG A 1 6.39 31.69 -2.30
N ILE A 2 5.82 31.13 -3.36
CA ILE A 2 4.36 31.17 -3.61
C ILE A 2 3.61 30.57 -2.43
N THR A 3 3.93 29.33 -2.00
CA THR A 3 3.27 28.63 -0.90
C THR A 3 3.30 29.45 0.40
N ARG A 4 4.47 30.01 0.78
CA ARG A 4 4.59 30.85 1.96
C ARG A 4 3.70 32.09 1.86
N GLN A 5 3.72 32.80 0.71
CA GLN A 5 2.89 33.99 0.52
C GLN A 5 1.41 33.65 0.60
N THR A 6 0.98 32.55 -0.03
CA THR A 6 -0.41 32.08 0.05
C THR A 6 -0.83 31.82 1.50
N LEU A 7 0.01 31.16 2.31
CA LEU A 7 -0.30 30.92 3.73
C LEU A 7 -0.45 32.24 4.50
N ILE A 8 0.45 33.23 4.27
CA ILE A 8 0.35 34.54 4.88
C ILE A 8 -0.93 35.25 4.45
N ASP A 9 -1.25 35.24 3.16
CA ASP A 9 -2.46 35.86 2.59
C ASP A 9 -3.75 35.22 3.15
N CYS A 10 -3.67 33.91 3.53
CA CYS A 10 -4.74 33.20 4.24
C CYS A 10 -4.79 33.46 5.75
N GLY A 11 -3.95 34.34 6.28
CA GLY A 11 -3.95 34.75 7.68
C GLY A 11 -3.17 33.80 8.63
N VAL A 12 -2.28 32.96 8.09
CA VAL A 12 -1.41 32.12 8.93
C VAL A 12 -0.33 33.01 9.57
N ASP A 13 -0.39 33.16 10.89
CA ASP A 13 0.48 33.99 11.72
C ASP A 13 1.28 33.17 12.75
N VAL A 14 2.05 32.23 12.24
CA VAL A 14 2.97 31.39 13.05
C VAL A 14 4.31 31.24 12.33
N PRO A 15 5.39 30.88 13.05
CA PRO A 15 6.66 30.58 12.40
C PRO A 15 6.53 29.44 11.39
N PHE A 16 7.13 29.63 10.21
CA PHE A 16 7.20 28.59 9.18
C PHE A 16 8.50 27.85 9.31
N PHE A 17 8.43 26.53 9.12
CA PHE A 17 9.61 25.71 8.93
C PHE A 17 9.42 24.77 7.75
N SER A 18 10.51 24.25 7.22
CA SER A 18 10.53 23.22 6.18
C SER A 18 11.12 21.92 6.75
N ALA A 19 10.63 20.78 6.29
CA ALA A 19 11.22 19.47 6.56
C ALA A 19 11.92 18.99 5.29
N ASN A 20 13.24 18.76 5.37
CA ASN A 20 14.05 18.36 4.23
C ASN A 20 15.19 17.45 4.71
N GLY A 21 15.65 16.56 3.82
CA GLY A 21 16.87 15.83 4.11
C GLY A 21 18.07 16.76 4.31
N SER A 22 19.00 16.34 5.10
CA SER A 22 20.14 17.13 5.58
C SER A 22 21.29 17.31 4.60
N ASP A 23 21.31 16.62 3.46
CA ASP A 23 22.34 16.87 2.45
C ASP A 23 22.19 18.28 1.86
N ILE A 24 23.32 18.88 1.46
CA ILE A 24 23.33 20.27 0.99
C ILE A 24 22.42 20.50 -0.20
N PHE A 25 22.25 19.50 -1.06
CA PHE A 25 21.37 19.59 -2.21
C PHE A 25 19.88 19.72 -1.77
N LYS A 26 19.45 18.92 -0.80
CA LYS A 26 18.09 18.99 -0.24
C LYS A 26 17.86 20.26 0.57
N LEU A 27 18.84 20.68 1.36
CA LEU A 27 18.75 21.92 2.14
C LEU A 27 18.67 23.17 1.26
N THR A 28 19.34 23.19 0.10
CA THR A 28 19.36 24.37 -0.77
C THR A 28 18.25 24.37 -1.82
N ASN A 29 17.69 23.21 -2.15
CA ASN A 29 16.64 23.09 -3.16
C ASN A 29 15.25 23.31 -2.57
N GLY A 30 14.68 24.49 -2.83
CA GLY A 30 13.33 24.85 -2.43
C GLY A 30 13.21 25.54 -1.07
N ASN A 31 14.26 25.55 -0.26
CA ASN A 31 14.28 26.30 0.99
C ASN A 31 14.42 27.81 0.74
N LEU A 32 13.82 28.60 1.61
CA LEU A 32 14.00 30.04 1.67
C LEU A 32 14.98 30.39 2.81
N PRO A 33 15.93 31.33 2.61
CA PRO A 33 16.92 31.67 3.62
C PRO A 33 16.33 32.17 4.94
N ASP A 34 15.10 32.69 4.88
CA ASP A 34 14.36 33.26 6.01
C ASP A 34 13.25 32.32 6.54
N VAL A 35 13.20 31.07 6.07
CA VAL A 35 12.34 30.00 6.59
C VAL A 35 13.21 28.99 7.32
N TRP A 36 12.83 28.66 8.54
CA TRP A 36 13.56 27.71 9.37
C TRP A 36 13.63 26.32 8.71
N ALA A 37 14.84 25.82 8.43
CA ALA A 37 15.05 24.48 7.85
C ALA A 37 15.14 23.43 8.95
N GLY A 38 14.19 22.50 8.95
CA GLY A 38 14.28 21.27 9.71
C GLY A 38 15.00 20.19 8.89
N SER A 39 15.74 19.32 9.57
CA SER A 39 16.45 18.19 8.95
C SER A 39 15.80 16.87 9.29
N ASP A 40 15.79 15.93 8.34
CA ASP A 40 15.20 14.60 8.49
C ASP A 40 16.31 13.54 8.50
N PHE A 41 16.50 12.85 9.63
CA PHE A 41 17.62 11.92 9.79
C PHE A 41 17.42 10.86 10.88
N LYS A 42 18.34 9.89 10.93
CA LYS A 42 18.55 8.94 12.02
C LYS A 42 20.03 8.81 12.36
N GLY A 43 20.35 8.74 13.63
CA GLY A 43 21.66 8.28 14.13
C GLY A 43 22.78 9.31 14.11
N ASP A 44 23.22 9.80 12.97
CA ASP A 44 24.40 10.70 12.85
C ASP A 44 24.12 12.16 13.22
N CYS A 45 23.92 12.41 14.52
CA CYS A 45 23.61 13.76 15.02
C CYS A 45 24.75 14.77 14.79
N ALA A 46 26.01 14.35 14.82
CA ALA A 46 27.15 15.24 14.66
C ALA A 46 27.27 15.78 13.23
N GLY A 47 27.15 14.90 12.25
CA GLY A 47 27.14 15.29 10.84
C GLY A 47 25.95 16.17 10.49
N GLU A 48 24.76 15.85 10.99
CA GLU A 48 23.56 16.68 10.80
C GLU A 48 23.69 18.05 11.40
N LEU A 49 24.17 18.14 12.65
CA LEU A 49 24.43 19.40 13.33
C LEU A 49 25.41 20.28 12.54
N ALA A 50 26.49 19.69 12.02
CA ALA A 50 27.46 20.42 11.20
C ALA A 50 26.81 21.00 9.92
N ARG A 51 25.98 20.22 9.24
CA ARG A 51 25.27 20.67 8.02
C ARG A 51 24.26 21.78 8.32
N MET A 52 23.41 21.62 9.35
CA MET A 52 22.45 22.63 9.77
C MET A 52 23.14 23.95 10.16
N ASN A 53 24.25 23.88 10.90
CA ASN A 53 25.03 25.05 11.29
C ASN A 53 25.67 25.76 10.09
N ALA A 54 26.16 25.01 9.12
CA ALA A 54 26.73 25.58 7.90
C ALA A 54 25.68 26.30 7.02
N TYR A 55 24.45 25.78 7.00
CA TYR A 55 23.39 26.33 6.15
C TYR A 55 22.65 27.51 6.81
N GLN A 56 22.19 27.38 8.05
CA GLN A 56 21.40 28.40 8.76
C GLN A 56 21.85 28.53 10.24
N PRO A 57 23.03 29.11 10.52
CA PRO A 57 23.57 29.21 11.89
C PRO A 57 22.69 30.05 12.82
N GLN A 58 21.82 30.91 12.26
CA GLN A 58 20.96 31.83 13.03
C GLN A 58 19.67 31.16 13.56
N PHE A 59 19.30 30.02 13.05
CA PHE A 59 18.10 29.29 13.49
C PHE A 59 18.44 28.19 14.53
N PRO A 60 17.47 27.82 15.38
CA PRO A 60 17.63 26.63 16.23
C PRO A 60 17.83 25.36 15.40
N ARG A 61 18.55 24.39 15.93
CA ARG A 61 18.74 23.09 15.28
C ARG A 61 17.49 22.23 15.53
N TYR A 62 16.87 21.73 14.46
CA TYR A 62 15.60 21.04 14.53
C TYR A 62 15.61 19.80 13.64
N ALA A 63 15.41 18.63 14.25
CA ALA A 63 15.06 17.42 13.55
C ALA A 63 13.55 17.42 13.32
N ALA A 64 13.12 17.78 12.13
CA ALA A 64 11.70 17.78 11.76
C ALA A 64 11.16 16.36 11.69
N GLU A 65 12.01 15.42 11.27
CA GLU A 65 11.76 14.00 11.33
C GLU A 65 12.98 13.27 11.90
N PHE A 66 12.90 12.86 13.17
CA PHE A 66 13.87 11.99 13.77
C PHE A 66 13.37 10.55 13.74
N TRP A 67 14.00 9.71 12.92
CA TRP A 67 13.47 8.40 12.58
C TRP A 67 13.84 7.33 13.60
N ALA A 68 12.85 6.85 14.35
CA ALA A 68 12.96 5.70 15.26
C ALA A 68 12.78 4.35 14.57
N GLY A 69 12.24 4.34 13.37
CA GLY A 69 11.96 3.17 12.55
C GLY A 69 11.77 3.56 11.08
N CYS A 70 11.15 2.69 10.31
CA CYS A 70 10.94 2.89 8.86
C CYS A 70 9.61 2.27 8.42
N ALA A 71 8.98 2.89 7.42
CA ALA A 71 7.74 2.41 6.84
C ALA A 71 7.92 1.02 6.19
N GLN A 72 6.93 0.17 6.38
CA GLN A 72 6.90 -1.18 5.83
C GLN A 72 6.42 -1.17 4.39
N GLN A 73 6.95 -2.09 3.61
CA GLN A 73 6.65 -2.25 2.19
C GLN A 73 6.22 -3.68 1.92
N TRP A 74 5.24 -3.88 1.06
CA TRP A 74 4.85 -5.21 0.62
C TRP A 74 6.03 -5.93 -0.05
N GLY A 75 6.32 -7.17 0.40
CA GLY A 75 7.45 -7.97 -0.06
C GLY A 75 8.81 -7.47 0.42
N GLY A 76 8.85 -6.53 1.37
CA GLY A 76 10.06 -6.00 1.99
C GLY A 76 10.25 -6.51 3.42
N PHE A 77 11.41 -6.23 3.99
CA PHE A 77 11.70 -6.57 5.39
C PHE A 77 11.13 -5.53 6.34
N PHE A 78 10.67 -5.97 7.51
CA PHE A 78 10.40 -5.07 8.62
C PHE A 78 11.74 -4.67 9.26
N SER A 79 12.18 -3.45 8.99
CA SER A 79 13.44 -2.94 9.55
C SER A 79 13.22 -2.44 10.96
N ARG A 80 13.70 -3.18 11.96
CA ARG A 80 13.66 -2.77 13.36
C ARG A 80 14.96 -2.08 13.77
N GLN A 81 14.86 -1.10 14.66
CA GLN A 81 15.98 -0.54 15.41
C GLN A 81 15.87 -0.97 16.86
N SER A 82 17.01 -1.25 17.52
CA SER A 82 16.95 -1.60 18.94
C SER A 82 16.57 -0.37 19.78
N PRO A 83 15.86 -0.55 20.90
CA PRO A 83 15.53 0.51 21.85
C PRO A 83 16.75 1.31 22.29
N GLU A 84 17.87 0.62 22.54
CA GLU A 84 19.14 1.21 22.98
C GLU A 84 19.72 2.12 21.88
N SER A 85 19.73 1.65 20.62
CA SER A 85 20.25 2.44 19.49
C SER A 85 19.47 3.73 19.28
N VAL A 86 18.14 3.69 19.39
CA VAL A 86 17.29 4.88 19.27
C VAL A 86 17.49 5.82 20.47
N ALA A 87 17.55 5.28 21.68
CA ALA A 87 17.78 6.07 22.90
C ALA A 87 19.14 6.76 22.89
N ASP A 88 20.21 6.07 22.46
CA ASP A 88 21.55 6.65 22.35
C ASP A 88 21.59 7.77 21.28
N ALA A 89 20.95 7.57 20.14
CA ALA A 89 20.85 8.62 19.12
C ALA A 89 20.05 9.83 19.64
N TYR A 90 18.96 9.60 20.35
CA TYR A 90 18.16 10.64 20.97
C TYR A 90 18.94 11.43 22.04
N ARG A 91 19.68 10.74 22.90
CA ARG A 91 20.59 11.36 23.90
C ARG A 91 21.60 12.31 23.24
N LYS A 92 22.27 11.82 22.18
CA LYS A 92 23.24 12.62 21.42
C LYS A 92 22.59 13.85 20.77
N ALA A 93 21.38 13.73 20.27
CA ALA A 93 20.64 14.86 19.72
C ALA A 93 20.35 15.94 20.78
N LEU A 94 19.83 15.54 21.94
CA LEU A 94 19.55 16.45 23.05
C LEU A 94 20.82 17.15 23.58
N GLU A 95 21.88 16.39 23.80
CA GLU A 95 23.19 16.93 24.27
C GLU A 95 23.81 17.89 23.26
N SER A 96 23.52 17.70 21.95
CA SER A 96 23.96 18.61 20.89
C SER A 96 23.06 19.84 20.74
N GLY A 97 22.00 19.98 21.53
CA GLY A 97 21.04 21.08 21.49
C GLY A 97 20.12 21.02 20.23
N ILE A 98 19.84 19.84 19.73
CA ILE A 98 18.91 19.62 18.64
C ILE A 98 17.51 19.42 19.23
N TYR A 99 16.54 20.22 18.78
CA TYR A 99 15.12 19.96 19.05
C TYR A 99 14.65 18.80 18.21
N VAL A 100 14.01 17.80 18.83
CA VAL A 100 13.65 16.54 18.18
C VAL A 100 12.13 16.40 18.08
N ASN A 101 11.64 16.17 16.87
CA ASN A 101 10.32 15.65 16.61
C ASN A 101 10.46 14.22 16.06
N PHE A 102 9.97 13.23 16.79
CA PHE A 102 10.00 11.85 16.32
C PHE A 102 9.05 11.66 15.15
N TYR A 103 9.53 11.02 14.09
CA TYR A 103 8.71 10.60 12.97
C TYR A 103 8.89 9.09 12.70
N MET A 104 7.93 8.28 13.08
CA MET A 104 6.72 8.64 13.84
C MET A 104 6.97 8.47 15.32
N PHE A 105 6.30 9.28 16.15
CA PHE A 105 6.21 9.03 17.59
C PHE A 105 5.22 7.88 17.86
N CYS A 106 4.05 7.95 17.20
CA CYS A 106 3.02 6.93 17.24
C CYS A 106 2.83 6.38 15.83
N GLY A 107 2.76 5.08 15.69
CA GLY A 107 2.39 4.42 14.45
C GLY A 107 0.97 4.77 14.01
N GLY A 108 0.64 4.46 12.77
CA GLY A 108 -0.67 4.69 12.19
C GLY A 108 -1.10 3.52 11.30
N THR A 109 -2.26 3.65 10.70
CA THR A 109 -2.82 2.66 9.77
C THR A 109 -3.29 3.36 8.49
N ASN A 110 -2.84 2.86 7.35
CA ASN A 110 -3.31 3.28 6.04
C ASN A 110 -4.63 2.57 5.70
N PHE A 111 -5.71 2.93 6.40
CA PHE A 111 -7.01 2.30 6.20
C PHE A 111 -7.48 2.36 4.75
N GLY A 112 -8.23 1.34 4.35
CA GLY A 112 -8.79 1.24 3.00
C GLY A 112 -7.70 1.18 1.92
N PHE A 113 -7.67 2.19 1.07
CA PHE A 113 -6.72 2.32 -0.03
C PHE A 113 -5.78 3.53 0.13
N GLN A 114 -5.59 4.02 1.36
CA GLN A 114 -4.86 5.27 1.64
C GLN A 114 -3.33 5.10 1.72
N ASN A 115 -2.82 3.87 1.62
CA ASN A 115 -1.36 3.68 1.58
C ASN A 115 -0.75 4.39 0.37
N GLY A 116 0.42 4.96 0.58
CA GLY A 116 1.25 5.52 -0.47
C GLY A 116 2.22 4.49 -1.07
N ALA A 117 3.16 4.99 -1.84
CA ALA A 117 4.26 4.22 -2.40
C ALA A 117 5.51 5.09 -2.50
N LEU A 118 6.68 4.44 -2.57
CA LEU A 118 7.93 5.06 -2.98
C LEU A 118 8.31 4.61 -4.38
N GLU A 119 9.09 5.46 -5.05
CA GLU A 119 9.91 5.05 -6.17
C GLU A 119 11.36 5.05 -5.74
N SER A 120 12.07 3.95 -6.01
CA SER A 120 13.49 3.84 -5.67
C SER A 120 14.32 4.74 -6.59
N THR A 121 14.40 6.02 -6.28
CA THR A 121 15.27 6.99 -6.95
C THR A 121 16.77 6.78 -6.64
N TYR A 122 17.11 5.88 -5.72
CA TYR A 122 18.50 5.56 -5.37
C TYR A 122 19.33 4.92 -6.49
N ARG A 123 18.77 4.84 -7.71
CA ARG A 123 19.47 4.31 -8.87
C ARG A 123 19.69 5.31 -10.00
N VAL A 124 19.65 6.61 -9.70
CA VAL A 124 20.06 7.67 -10.64
C VAL A 124 21.50 7.41 -11.16
N ASP A 125 22.32 6.71 -10.37
CA ASP A 125 23.70 6.37 -10.72
C ASP A 125 23.85 5.12 -11.61
N LYS A 126 22.76 4.43 -11.96
CA LYS A 126 22.78 3.27 -12.85
C LYS A 126 21.78 3.42 -13.99
N PRO A 127 22.18 4.06 -15.11
CA PRO A 127 21.35 4.14 -16.31
C PRO A 127 20.89 2.73 -16.74
N GLY A 128 19.60 2.54 -16.96
CA GLY A 128 19.00 1.26 -17.38
C GLY A 128 18.61 0.30 -16.25
N ALA A 129 18.75 0.68 -14.98
CA ALA A 129 18.09 -0.07 -13.90
C ALA A 129 16.59 0.20 -13.96
N PRO A 130 15.71 -0.83 -13.87
CA PRO A 130 14.27 -0.63 -13.85
C PRO A 130 13.89 0.23 -12.64
N ASP A 131 12.98 1.18 -12.86
CA ASP A 131 12.36 1.92 -11.79
C ASP A 131 11.69 0.91 -10.87
N ARG A 132 11.97 0.98 -9.57
CA ARG A 132 11.36 0.09 -8.61
C ARG A 132 10.26 0.81 -7.87
N TYR A 133 9.04 0.49 -8.20
CA TYR A 133 7.85 0.90 -7.47
C TYR A 133 7.71 0.08 -6.18
N ILE A 134 7.49 0.77 -5.07
CA ILE A 134 7.52 0.17 -3.73
C ILE A 134 6.25 0.59 -2.99
N PRO A 135 5.16 -0.21 -3.01
CA PRO A 135 3.94 0.09 -2.29
C PRO A 135 4.11 -0.15 -0.79
N TYR A 136 3.62 0.78 0.03
CA TYR A 136 3.58 0.61 1.47
C TYR A 136 2.52 -0.42 1.88
N ALA A 137 2.80 -1.11 2.99
CA ALA A 137 1.84 -1.97 3.66
C ALA A 137 0.68 -1.14 4.26
N THR A 138 -0.39 -1.82 4.66
CA THR A 138 -1.53 -1.19 5.33
C THR A 138 -1.13 -0.66 6.69
N SER A 139 -0.36 -1.42 7.49
CA SER A 139 0.20 -0.90 8.72
C SER A 139 1.25 0.16 8.45
N TYR A 140 1.13 1.29 9.12
CA TYR A 140 2.14 2.33 9.21
C TYR A 140 2.68 2.40 10.63
N ASP A 141 2.89 1.23 11.26
CA ASP A 141 3.47 1.11 12.61
C ASP A 141 4.88 1.69 12.66
N VAL A 142 5.64 1.54 11.57
CA VAL A 142 7.01 2.08 11.33
C VAL A 142 8.00 1.75 12.44
N ASP A 143 7.71 0.76 13.28
CA ASP A 143 8.52 0.46 14.46
C ASP A 143 8.69 1.69 15.38
N ALA A 144 7.61 2.45 15.57
CA ALA A 144 7.56 3.70 16.31
C ALA A 144 7.73 3.50 17.82
N LEU A 145 7.78 4.62 18.57
CA LEU A 145 7.83 4.58 20.05
C LEU A 145 6.52 4.06 20.63
N VAL A 146 5.40 4.41 20.00
CA VAL A 146 4.06 3.91 20.33
C VAL A 146 3.52 3.22 19.07
N SER A 147 3.01 2.00 19.21
CA SER A 147 2.50 1.21 18.08
C SER A 147 1.25 1.82 17.45
N GLU A 148 0.80 1.27 16.30
CA GLU A 148 -0.44 1.71 15.63
C GLU A 148 -1.70 1.53 16.52
N SER A 149 -1.67 0.61 17.48
CA SER A 149 -2.76 0.43 18.47
C SER A 149 -2.61 1.27 19.74
N GLY A 150 -1.62 2.18 19.79
CA GLY A 150 -1.40 3.01 20.97
C GLY A 150 -0.58 2.35 22.10
N GLN A 151 -0.07 1.13 21.91
CA GLN A 151 0.75 0.43 22.90
C GLN A 151 2.17 1.02 22.94
N PRO A 152 2.65 1.59 24.08
CA PRO A 152 4.02 2.00 24.22
C PRO A 152 5.00 0.84 24.10
N THR A 153 6.04 1.01 23.28
CA THR A 153 7.08 0.01 23.01
C THR A 153 8.28 0.17 23.95
N GLU A 154 9.23 -0.76 23.90
CA GLU A 154 10.49 -0.62 24.66
C GLU A 154 11.29 0.62 24.24
N LYS A 155 11.16 1.07 22.99
CA LYS A 155 11.76 2.34 22.54
C LYS A 155 11.17 3.55 23.26
N TYR A 156 9.84 3.55 23.48
CA TYR A 156 9.18 4.61 24.23
C TYR A 156 9.79 4.73 25.64
N TYR A 157 9.90 3.62 26.36
CA TYR A 157 10.45 3.62 27.72
C TYR A 157 11.92 3.98 27.76
N ALA A 158 12.71 3.52 26.79
CA ALA A 158 14.12 3.90 26.67
C ALA A 158 14.30 5.41 26.41
N CYS A 159 13.55 6.00 25.48
CA CYS A 159 13.58 7.44 25.19
C CYS A 159 13.00 8.27 26.35
N LYS A 160 11.94 7.78 27.04
CA LYS A 160 11.39 8.41 28.26
C LYS A 160 12.47 8.56 29.35
N ARG A 161 13.28 7.53 29.59
CA ARG A 161 14.41 7.59 30.55
C ARG A 161 15.43 8.63 30.12
N VAL A 162 15.85 8.62 28.85
CA VAL A 162 16.81 9.61 28.33
C VAL A 162 16.32 11.04 28.55
N LEU A 163 15.04 11.30 28.24
CA LEU A 163 14.45 12.63 28.40
C LEU A 163 14.38 13.04 29.89
N ALA A 164 13.99 12.12 30.76
CA ALA A 164 13.94 12.39 32.22
C ALA A 164 15.32 12.73 32.78
N GLU A 165 16.35 11.97 32.40
CA GLU A 165 17.75 12.25 32.78
C GLU A 165 18.22 13.62 32.27
N TYR A 166 17.96 13.92 30.99
CA TYR A 166 18.33 15.22 30.40
C TYR A 166 17.65 16.41 31.11
N LEU A 167 16.38 16.23 31.50
CA LEU A 167 15.62 17.26 32.22
C LEU A 167 15.83 17.26 33.75
N HIS A 168 16.68 16.39 34.28
CA HIS A 168 16.89 16.18 35.71
C HIS A 168 15.57 15.91 36.46
N ARG A 169 14.71 15.09 35.93
CA ARG A 169 13.43 14.71 36.52
C ARG A 169 13.43 13.24 36.94
N PRO A 170 12.63 12.86 37.96
CA PRO A 170 12.42 11.46 38.29
C PRO A 170 11.85 10.68 37.10
N VAL A 171 12.31 9.47 36.93
CA VAL A 171 11.74 8.54 35.92
C VAL A 171 10.52 7.86 36.52
N ASP A 172 9.40 7.90 35.80
CA ASP A 172 8.24 7.06 36.07
C ASP A 172 8.31 5.84 35.13
N ASP A 173 8.67 4.69 35.69
CA ASP A 173 8.82 3.43 34.98
C ASP A 173 7.51 2.61 34.91
N SER A 174 6.36 3.19 35.28
CA SER A 174 5.07 2.52 35.14
C SER A 174 4.81 2.09 33.69
N ARG A 175 4.34 0.86 33.52
CA ARG A 175 4.03 0.29 32.22
C ARG A 175 2.55 0.49 31.89
N ILE A 176 2.28 0.92 30.66
CA ILE A 176 0.94 1.06 30.11
C ILE A 176 0.69 -0.17 29.23
N THR A 177 -0.46 -0.80 29.42
CA THR A 177 -0.94 -1.88 28.56
C THR A 177 -2.26 -1.46 27.93
N VAL A 178 -2.34 -1.49 26.62
CA VAL A 178 -3.57 -1.26 25.86
C VAL A 178 -4.29 -2.62 25.74
N PRO A 179 -5.54 -2.74 26.19
CA PRO A 179 -6.29 -3.99 26.07
C PRO A 179 -6.54 -4.35 24.61
N ALA A 180 -6.39 -5.62 24.28
CA ALA A 180 -6.78 -6.19 23.00
C ALA A 180 -7.52 -7.51 23.21
N GLN A 181 -8.35 -7.91 22.24
CA GLN A 181 -9.17 -9.11 22.35
C GLN A 181 -8.91 -10.11 21.23
N THR A 182 -9.20 -11.37 21.52
CA THR A 182 -9.23 -12.48 20.56
C THR A 182 -10.67 -12.96 20.38
N THR A 183 -11.05 -13.33 19.16
CA THR A 183 -12.37 -13.93 18.88
C THR A 183 -12.26 -15.42 18.55
N ALA A 184 -13.40 -16.10 18.52
CA ALA A 184 -13.48 -17.40 17.85
C ALA A 184 -13.18 -17.25 16.34
N PRO A 185 -12.75 -18.34 15.66
CA PRO A 185 -12.62 -18.33 14.21
C PRO A 185 -13.91 -17.87 13.52
N ILE A 186 -13.77 -17.02 12.50
CA ILE A 186 -14.89 -16.39 11.79
C ILE A 186 -15.22 -17.22 10.56
N ALA A 187 -16.42 -17.80 10.51
CA ALA A 187 -16.89 -18.54 9.35
C ALA A 187 -17.39 -17.59 8.27
N LEU A 188 -16.74 -17.63 7.10
CA LEU A 188 -17.16 -16.90 5.90
C LEU A 188 -18.09 -17.81 5.08
N THR A 189 -19.41 -17.64 5.24
CA THR A 189 -20.43 -18.57 4.73
C THR A 189 -21.11 -18.14 3.47
N GLU A 190 -20.85 -16.92 3.01
CA GLU A 190 -21.49 -16.35 1.83
C GLU A 190 -20.45 -15.78 0.87
N THR A 191 -20.74 -15.83 -0.43
CA THR A 191 -19.83 -15.39 -1.49
C THR A 191 -20.53 -14.49 -2.52
N ALA A 192 -19.74 -13.59 -3.14
CA ALA A 192 -20.16 -12.76 -4.27
C ALA A 192 -18.96 -12.58 -5.23
N PRO A 193 -18.92 -13.26 -6.41
CA PRO A 193 -17.85 -13.11 -7.37
C PRO A 193 -17.74 -11.66 -7.88
N LEU A 194 -16.55 -11.07 -7.84
CA LEU A 194 -16.34 -9.65 -8.15
C LEU A 194 -16.76 -9.31 -9.58
N LEU A 195 -16.39 -10.14 -10.56
CA LEU A 195 -16.67 -9.85 -11.97
C LEU A 195 -18.18 -9.84 -12.27
N ASP A 196 -18.96 -10.67 -11.56
CA ASP A 196 -20.43 -10.71 -11.69
C ASP A 196 -21.11 -9.52 -11.02
N GLN A 197 -20.45 -8.88 -10.05
CA GLN A 197 -20.94 -7.72 -9.31
C GLN A 197 -20.41 -6.39 -9.85
N ALA A 198 -19.53 -6.43 -10.86
CA ALA A 198 -18.80 -5.26 -11.31
C ALA A 198 -19.69 -4.10 -11.77
N ASP A 199 -20.82 -4.40 -12.44
CA ASP A 199 -21.78 -3.37 -12.86
C ASP A 199 -22.46 -2.69 -11.67
N ALA A 200 -22.82 -3.46 -10.63
CA ALA A 200 -23.48 -2.94 -9.43
C ALA A 200 -22.51 -2.13 -8.55
N LEU A 201 -21.23 -2.49 -8.54
CA LEU A 201 -20.17 -1.81 -7.78
C LEU A 201 -19.57 -0.62 -8.53
N SER A 202 -19.82 -0.49 -9.84
CA SER A 202 -19.22 0.55 -10.65
C SER A 202 -19.83 1.93 -10.36
N THR A 203 -18.99 2.87 -9.99
CA THR A 203 -19.40 4.28 -9.81
C THR A 203 -19.42 5.06 -11.12
N ARG A 204 -18.74 4.58 -12.15
CA ARG A 204 -18.68 5.18 -13.48
C ARG A 204 -18.25 4.16 -14.51
N THR A 205 -19.00 4.10 -15.61
CA THR A 205 -18.66 3.27 -16.78
C THR A 205 -18.49 4.14 -18.01
N VAL A 206 -17.40 3.95 -18.77
CA VAL A 206 -17.07 4.73 -19.97
C VAL A 206 -16.58 3.81 -21.09
N ALA A 207 -17.22 3.87 -22.24
CA ALA A 207 -16.73 3.23 -23.46
C ALA A 207 -15.69 4.13 -24.16
N SER A 208 -14.59 3.53 -24.63
CA SER A 208 -13.53 4.27 -25.33
C SER A 208 -12.75 3.35 -26.28
N ALA A 209 -12.10 3.95 -27.29
CA ALA A 209 -11.27 3.19 -28.22
C ALA A 209 -10.03 2.58 -27.54
N LEU A 210 -9.43 3.28 -26.58
CA LEU A 210 -8.26 2.87 -25.81
C LEU A 210 -8.59 2.84 -24.32
N PRO A 211 -7.84 2.07 -23.50
CA PRO A 211 -8.01 2.08 -22.04
C PRO A 211 -7.91 3.49 -21.46
N ARG A 212 -8.67 3.75 -20.41
CA ARG A 212 -8.67 5.00 -19.66
C ARG A 212 -7.85 4.87 -18.39
N THR A 213 -7.10 5.90 -18.00
CA THR A 213 -6.44 5.94 -16.69
C THR A 213 -7.43 6.26 -15.57
N MET A 214 -7.11 5.92 -14.32
CA MET A 214 -7.95 6.25 -13.16
C MET A 214 -8.19 7.76 -13.06
N GLU A 215 -7.18 8.60 -13.36
CA GLU A 215 -7.31 10.05 -13.35
C GLU A 215 -8.35 10.53 -14.37
N SER A 216 -8.35 9.95 -15.58
CA SER A 216 -9.33 10.31 -16.62
C SER A 216 -10.75 9.80 -16.30
N MET A 217 -10.85 8.83 -15.40
CA MET A 217 -12.12 8.34 -14.85
C MET A 217 -12.55 9.14 -13.60
N GLY A 218 -11.72 10.05 -13.09
CA GLY A 218 -11.97 10.78 -11.83
C GLY A 218 -11.85 9.90 -10.59
N GLN A 219 -11.07 8.82 -10.66
CA GLN A 219 -10.89 7.84 -9.60
C GLN A 219 -9.51 8.01 -8.97
N ALA A 220 -9.44 8.06 -7.63
CA ALA A 220 -8.19 8.25 -6.90
C ALA A 220 -7.52 6.94 -6.50
N TYR A 221 -8.29 5.90 -6.14
CA TYR A 221 -7.81 4.64 -5.56
C TYR A 221 -8.75 3.46 -5.90
N GLY A 222 -8.41 2.25 -5.43
CA GLY A 222 -9.20 1.03 -5.65
C GLY A 222 -8.80 0.32 -6.93
N PHE A 223 -9.80 -0.16 -7.66
CA PHE A 223 -9.62 -0.96 -8.87
C PHE A 223 -10.27 -0.29 -10.08
N LEU A 224 -9.74 -0.59 -11.27
CA LEU A 224 -10.35 -0.24 -12.53
C LEU A 224 -10.47 -1.51 -13.38
N LEU A 225 -11.70 -1.84 -13.78
CA LEU A 225 -11.97 -3.00 -14.63
C LEU A 225 -12.10 -2.55 -16.08
N TYR A 226 -11.32 -3.16 -16.94
CA TYR A 226 -11.35 -2.97 -18.39
C TYR A 226 -11.92 -4.22 -19.06
N THR A 227 -12.92 -4.06 -19.89
CA THR A 227 -13.53 -5.16 -20.62
C THR A 227 -13.51 -4.89 -22.13
N THR A 228 -13.14 -5.90 -22.92
CA THR A 228 -13.27 -5.88 -24.38
C THR A 228 -13.59 -7.28 -24.89
N THR A 229 -14.01 -7.38 -26.15
CA THR A 229 -14.25 -8.67 -26.83
C THR A 229 -13.37 -8.75 -28.07
N LEU A 230 -12.64 -9.85 -28.21
CA LEU A 230 -11.84 -10.15 -29.38
C LEU A 230 -12.55 -11.20 -30.23
N PRO A 231 -12.79 -10.93 -31.54
CA PRO A 231 -13.33 -11.92 -32.40
C PRO A 231 -12.31 -13.02 -32.69
N HIS A 232 -12.78 -14.18 -33.11
CA HIS A 232 -11.88 -15.22 -33.60
C HIS A 232 -11.20 -14.77 -34.90
N TYR A 233 -9.89 -14.86 -34.94
CA TYR A 233 -9.09 -14.55 -36.12
C TYR A 233 -8.60 -15.83 -36.78
N ASP A 234 -8.01 -16.74 -36.01
CA ASP A 234 -7.47 -18.05 -36.40
C ASP A 234 -7.10 -18.88 -35.16
N ASP A 235 -6.59 -20.08 -35.33
CA ASP A 235 -6.26 -21.04 -34.27
C ASP A 235 -4.88 -20.81 -33.62
N ARG A 236 -4.19 -19.73 -33.97
CA ARG A 236 -2.89 -19.42 -33.38
C ARG A 236 -2.99 -19.04 -31.90
N ARG A 237 -1.87 -19.10 -31.22
CA ARG A 237 -1.72 -18.60 -29.86
C ARG A 237 -1.45 -17.11 -29.92
N TYR A 238 -2.17 -16.35 -29.11
CA TYR A 238 -2.00 -14.91 -28.94
C TYR A 238 -1.41 -14.63 -27.57
N GLU A 239 -0.62 -13.56 -27.49
CA GLU A 239 -0.12 -13.02 -26.24
C GLU A 239 -0.63 -11.62 -26.07
N LEU A 240 -1.13 -11.30 -24.86
CA LEU A 240 -1.56 -9.97 -24.50
C LEU A 240 -0.34 -9.17 -23.98
N ASP A 241 0.02 -8.12 -24.70
CA ASP A 241 1.08 -7.20 -24.31
C ASP A 241 0.46 -6.01 -23.56
N LEU A 242 0.63 -6.03 -22.24
CA LEU A 242 0.24 -4.96 -21.32
C LEU A 242 1.48 -4.13 -21.00
N HIS A 243 1.88 -3.27 -21.94
CA HIS A 243 3.16 -2.57 -21.88
C HIS A 243 3.34 -1.70 -20.64
N ASP A 244 2.26 -1.13 -20.10
CA ASP A 244 2.38 -0.09 -19.05
C ASP A 244 1.22 -0.23 -18.03
N VAL A 245 1.41 -1.18 -17.11
CA VAL A 245 0.47 -1.50 -16.03
C VAL A 245 0.85 -0.74 -14.76
N HIS A 246 -0.07 0.04 -14.22
CA HIS A 246 0.08 0.77 -12.97
C HIS A 246 -1.10 0.48 -12.03
N ASP A 247 -0.98 -0.49 -11.08
CA ASP A 247 0.31 -1.12 -10.68
C ASP A 247 0.27 -2.65 -10.86
N ARG A 248 -0.91 -3.31 -10.70
CA ARG A 248 -1.07 -4.77 -10.79
C ARG A 248 -2.36 -5.12 -11.54
N ALA A 249 -2.25 -5.90 -12.58
CA ALA A 249 -3.37 -6.35 -13.41
C ALA A 249 -3.59 -7.85 -13.29
N LEU A 250 -4.83 -8.25 -13.05
CA LEU A 250 -5.32 -9.62 -13.22
C LEU A 250 -6.06 -9.70 -14.55
N VAL A 251 -5.73 -10.68 -15.38
CA VAL A 251 -6.32 -10.86 -16.71
C VAL A 251 -7.15 -12.13 -16.75
N PHE A 252 -8.35 -12.01 -17.29
CA PHE A 252 -9.30 -13.11 -17.45
C PHE A 252 -9.78 -13.19 -18.90
N GLY A 253 -9.96 -14.40 -19.39
CA GLY A 253 -10.58 -14.70 -20.70
C GLY A 253 -11.83 -15.53 -20.51
N ASN A 254 -12.99 -15.05 -20.92
CA ASN A 254 -14.30 -15.68 -20.66
C ASN A 254 -14.47 -16.08 -19.18
N GLY A 255 -13.96 -15.24 -18.27
CA GLY A 255 -13.96 -15.49 -16.83
C GLY A 255 -12.79 -16.35 -16.32
N ALA A 256 -12.11 -17.15 -17.13
CA ALA A 256 -10.96 -17.95 -16.69
C ALA A 256 -9.71 -17.06 -16.47
N TYR A 257 -8.98 -17.29 -15.37
CA TYR A 257 -7.73 -16.57 -15.09
C TYR A 257 -6.65 -16.93 -16.13
N LEU A 258 -6.03 -15.90 -16.72
CA LEU A 258 -4.98 -16.04 -17.74
C LEU A 258 -3.60 -15.66 -17.24
N GLY A 259 -3.51 -14.76 -16.24
CA GLY A 259 -2.24 -14.33 -15.69
C GLY A 259 -2.29 -12.99 -14.98
N THR A 260 -1.15 -12.63 -14.37
CA THR A 260 -0.93 -11.36 -13.68
C THR A 260 0.19 -10.57 -14.35
N ALA A 261 0.02 -9.26 -14.49
CA ALA A 261 1.08 -8.33 -14.87
C ALA A 261 1.30 -7.30 -13.76
N MET A 262 2.56 -6.92 -13.54
CA MET A 262 2.95 -5.93 -12.51
C MET A 262 3.81 -4.83 -13.12
N ARG A 263 3.75 -3.63 -12.53
CA ARG A 263 4.41 -2.40 -12.99
C ARG A 263 5.89 -2.57 -13.30
N ASP A 264 6.69 -3.17 -12.43
CA ASP A 264 8.14 -3.22 -12.56
C ASP A 264 8.68 -4.63 -12.80
N ARG A 265 7.78 -5.58 -13.07
CA ARG A 265 8.15 -6.98 -13.16
C ARG A 265 7.46 -7.60 -14.37
N PRO A 266 8.22 -7.85 -15.44
CA PRO A 266 7.67 -8.63 -16.53
C PRO A 266 7.34 -10.02 -15.98
N GLY A 267 6.04 -10.32 -15.89
CA GLY A 267 5.54 -11.65 -15.56
C GLY A 267 5.72 -12.62 -16.73
N ALA A 268 5.23 -13.84 -16.56
CA ALA A 268 5.10 -14.76 -17.67
C ALA A 268 4.18 -14.17 -18.75
N PRO A 269 4.42 -14.46 -20.04
CA PRO A 269 3.55 -14.00 -21.12
C PRO A 269 2.09 -14.46 -20.90
N ILE A 270 1.16 -13.52 -20.95
CA ILE A 270 -0.29 -13.82 -20.84
C ILE A 270 -0.78 -14.31 -22.20
N ALA A 271 -0.73 -15.61 -22.40
CA ALA A 271 -0.95 -16.23 -23.69
C ALA A 271 -2.17 -17.15 -23.70
N PHE A 272 -3.00 -17.02 -24.74
CA PHE A 272 -4.27 -17.72 -24.89
C PHE A 272 -4.60 -18.01 -26.35
N ARG A 273 -5.64 -18.81 -26.59
CA ARG A 273 -6.26 -18.99 -27.89
C ARG A 273 -7.62 -18.31 -27.89
N ILE A 274 -8.02 -17.80 -29.04
CA ILE A 274 -9.36 -17.20 -29.23
C ILE A 274 -10.27 -18.28 -29.80
N PRO A 275 -11.30 -18.74 -29.07
CA PRO A 275 -12.22 -19.76 -29.58
C PRO A 275 -13.08 -19.20 -30.72
N PRO A 276 -13.74 -20.09 -31.51
CA PRO A 276 -14.51 -19.69 -32.69
C PRO A 276 -15.59 -18.63 -32.42
N GLU A 277 -16.16 -18.60 -31.22
CA GLU A 277 -17.16 -17.63 -30.77
C GLU A 277 -16.54 -16.29 -30.32
N GLY A 278 -15.22 -16.17 -30.31
CA GLY A 278 -14.51 -15.02 -29.76
C GLY A 278 -14.22 -15.17 -28.25
N ILE A 279 -13.54 -14.21 -27.68
CA ILE A 279 -13.18 -14.18 -26.26
C ILE A 279 -13.45 -12.81 -25.64
N ARG A 280 -14.14 -12.80 -24.52
CA ARG A 280 -14.21 -11.63 -23.65
C ARG A 280 -12.94 -11.56 -22.80
N ILE A 281 -12.25 -10.44 -22.83
CA ILE A 281 -11.09 -10.15 -21.99
C ILE A 281 -11.52 -9.16 -20.92
N ASP A 282 -11.30 -9.53 -19.67
CA ASP A 282 -11.45 -8.66 -18.50
C ASP A 282 -10.08 -8.45 -17.86
N ILE A 283 -9.71 -7.19 -17.61
CA ILE A 283 -8.44 -6.80 -16.97
C ILE A 283 -8.77 -5.98 -15.73
N LEU A 284 -8.56 -6.56 -14.56
CA LEU A 284 -8.77 -5.89 -13.29
C LEU A 284 -7.44 -5.28 -12.81
N VAL A 285 -7.32 -3.97 -12.87
CA VAL A 285 -6.11 -3.24 -12.44
C VAL A 285 -6.29 -2.66 -11.06
N GLU A 286 -5.37 -3.03 -10.15
CA GLU A 286 -5.28 -2.49 -8.80
C GLU A 286 -4.27 -1.34 -8.75
N ASN A 287 -4.65 -0.22 -8.14
CA ASN A 287 -3.76 0.83 -7.69
C ASN A 287 -3.20 0.42 -6.31
N LEU A 288 -1.94 0.03 -6.25
CA LEU A 288 -1.27 -0.42 -5.01
C LEU A 288 -0.83 0.71 -4.07
N GLY A 289 -1.06 1.96 -4.45
CA GLY A 289 -0.71 3.17 -3.72
C GLY A 289 -0.07 4.22 -4.63
N ARG A 290 -0.29 5.50 -4.34
CA ARG A 290 0.32 6.58 -5.12
C ARG A 290 1.68 6.93 -4.57
N ILE A 291 2.63 7.21 -5.45
CA ILE A 291 3.95 7.70 -5.06
C ILE A 291 3.75 9.03 -4.32
N ASN A 292 4.21 9.10 -3.07
CA ASN A 292 4.02 10.25 -2.19
C ASN A 292 5.32 11.00 -1.87
N TYR A 293 6.44 10.54 -2.40
CA TYR A 293 7.74 11.18 -2.22
C TYR A 293 8.62 11.03 -3.46
N GLY A 294 9.37 12.09 -3.78
CA GLY A 294 10.35 12.09 -4.84
C GLY A 294 9.84 12.63 -6.17
N TYR A 295 10.71 12.53 -7.17
CA TYR A 295 10.52 13.17 -8.48
C TYR A 295 9.36 12.57 -9.29
N ALA A 296 9.09 11.29 -9.11
CA ALA A 296 8.06 10.58 -9.86
C ALA A 296 6.62 10.93 -9.49
N MET A 297 6.38 11.61 -8.35
CA MET A 297 5.03 12.01 -7.92
C MET A 297 4.20 12.68 -9.02
N GLN A 298 4.81 13.54 -9.82
CA GLN A 298 4.12 14.29 -10.87
C GLN A 298 3.72 13.45 -12.08
N TYR A 299 4.28 12.26 -12.23
CA TYR A 299 4.05 11.37 -13.38
C TYR A 299 3.28 10.10 -13.01
N ASP A 300 3.05 9.87 -11.71
CA ASP A 300 2.43 8.64 -11.21
C ASP A 300 0.93 8.60 -11.52
N ARG A 301 0.58 8.05 -12.67
CA ARG A 301 -0.79 7.75 -13.08
C ARG A 301 -1.11 6.28 -12.84
N LYS A 302 -2.40 5.95 -12.75
CA LYS A 302 -2.89 4.61 -12.42
C LYS A 302 -3.80 4.03 -13.49
N GLY A 303 -3.77 2.70 -13.61
CA GLY A 303 -4.52 1.95 -14.62
C GLY A 303 -3.62 1.42 -15.73
N LEU A 304 -4.18 1.20 -16.90
CA LEU A 304 -3.42 0.93 -18.13
C LEU A 304 -3.05 2.26 -18.78
N LEU A 305 -1.75 2.60 -18.82
CA LEU A 305 -1.29 3.89 -19.31
C LEU A 305 -1.02 3.88 -20.81
N GLY A 306 -0.80 2.72 -21.36
CA GLY A 306 -0.50 2.52 -22.77
C GLY A 306 -1.57 1.76 -23.53
N ALA A 307 -1.31 1.55 -24.80
CA ALA A 307 -2.15 0.72 -25.66
C ALA A 307 -1.91 -0.76 -25.37
N VAL A 308 -2.98 -1.51 -25.18
CA VAL A 308 -2.94 -2.97 -25.12
C VAL A 308 -2.80 -3.53 -26.53
N ARG A 309 -1.90 -4.50 -26.71
CA ARG A 309 -1.60 -5.08 -28.00
C ARG A 309 -1.70 -6.59 -27.95
N LEU A 310 -2.05 -7.21 -29.08
CA LEU A 310 -1.93 -8.64 -29.30
C LEU A 310 -0.66 -8.93 -30.09
N ARG A 311 0.17 -9.81 -29.57
CA ARG A 311 1.27 -10.44 -30.30
C ARG A 311 0.78 -11.80 -30.80
N ILE A 312 1.21 -12.18 -32.00
CA ILE A 312 0.91 -13.47 -32.56
C ILE A 312 2.14 -14.34 -32.44
N GLN A 313 2.03 -15.47 -31.76
CA GLN A 313 3.10 -16.44 -31.64
C GLN A 313 3.01 -17.48 -32.74
N ASN A 314 4.12 -17.70 -33.44
CA ASN A 314 4.25 -18.78 -34.42
C ASN A 314 4.39 -20.15 -33.70
N PRO A 315 4.13 -21.27 -34.41
CA PRO A 315 4.31 -22.61 -33.84
C PRO A 315 5.72 -22.92 -33.34
N ASP A 316 6.74 -22.25 -33.88
CA ASP A 316 8.15 -22.35 -33.48
C ASP A 316 8.50 -21.48 -32.23
N GLY A 317 7.51 -20.76 -31.68
CA GLY A 317 7.69 -19.86 -30.54
C GLY A 317 8.17 -18.45 -30.89
N SER A 318 8.50 -18.17 -32.16
CA SER A 318 8.82 -16.82 -32.60
C SER A 318 7.56 -15.95 -32.70
N TYR A 319 7.72 -14.61 -32.70
CA TYR A 319 6.61 -13.69 -32.84
C TYR A 319 6.54 -13.10 -34.24
N ILE A 320 5.33 -12.93 -34.75
CA ILE A 320 5.07 -12.09 -35.91
C ILE A 320 5.17 -10.63 -35.47
N TRP A 321 5.97 -9.83 -36.17
CA TRP A 321 6.20 -8.41 -35.86
C TRP A 321 4.98 -7.50 -35.95
N ASN A 322 3.83 -7.99 -36.42
CA ASN A 322 2.61 -7.21 -36.53
C ASN A 322 1.78 -7.28 -35.23
N TYR A 323 1.82 -6.19 -34.49
CA TYR A 323 0.96 -6.00 -33.33
C TYR A 323 -0.43 -5.56 -33.76
N ALA A 324 -1.45 -6.28 -33.32
CA ALA A 324 -2.82 -5.80 -33.41
C ALA A 324 -3.13 -4.95 -32.16
N LEU A 325 -3.63 -3.74 -32.40
CA LEU A 325 -4.09 -2.88 -31.31
C LEU A 325 -5.43 -3.38 -30.80
N VAL A 326 -5.53 -3.63 -29.51
CA VAL A 326 -6.80 -3.99 -28.87
C VAL A 326 -7.59 -2.72 -28.61
N GLN A 327 -8.81 -2.67 -29.13
CA GLN A 327 -9.68 -1.49 -29.08
C GLN A 327 -11.06 -1.83 -28.50
N ASN A 328 -11.92 -0.81 -28.38
CA ASN A 328 -13.32 -0.92 -27.92
C ASN A 328 -13.42 -1.39 -26.47
N TRP A 329 -12.84 -0.64 -25.60
CA TRP A 329 -12.81 -0.88 -24.16
C TRP A 329 -14.03 -0.29 -23.47
N GLU A 330 -14.60 -1.05 -22.56
CA GLU A 330 -15.46 -0.58 -21.51
C GLU A 330 -14.65 -0.48 -20.22
N ASN A 331 -14.62 0.71 -19.60
CA ASN A 331 -13.83 1.01 -18.42
C ASN A 331 -14.79 1.24 -17.26
N ARG A 332 -14.68 0.46 -16.17
CA ARG A 332 -15.52 0.53 -14.97
C ARG A 332 -14.71 0.94 -13.75
N SER A 333 -15.06 2.06 -13.13
CA SER A 333 -14.48 2.50 -11.87
C SER A 333 -15.00 1.68 -10.71
N LEU A 334 -14.12 1.03 -9.96
CA LEU A 334 -14.42 0.21 -8.79
C LEU A 334 -13.63 0.73 -7.57
N PRO A 335 -14.02 1.88 -7.00
CA PRO A 335 -13.33 2.42 -5.81
C PRO A 335 -13.59 1.60 -4.54
N LEU A 336 -14.64 0.75 -4.53
CA LEU A 336 -15.04 -0.13 -3.44
C LEU A 336 -15.21 0.60 -2.09
N THR A 337 -15.67 1.85 -2.14
CA THR A 337 -15.99 2.66 -0.94
C THR A 337 -17.33 2.30 -0.34
N ASP A 338 -18.25 1.79 -1.14
CA ASP A 338 -19.57 1.32 -0.75
C ASP A 338 -19.78 -0.08 -1.34
N LEU A 339 -20.02 -1.05 -0.46
CA LEU A 339 -20.26 -2.44 -0.79
C LEU A 339 -21.74 -2.84 -0.64
N SER A 340 -22.65 -1.90 -0.35
CA SER A 340 -24.07 -2.17 -0.12
C SER A 340 -24.80 -2.78 -1.32
N ALA A 341 -24.28 -2.59 -2.52
CA ALA A 341 -24.81 -3.16 -3.76
C ALA A 341 -24.47 -4.65 -3.93
N LEU A 342 -23.53 -5.22 -3.17
CA LEU A 342 -23.17 -6.63 -3.26
C LEU A 342 -24.37 -7.54 -2.99
N ARG A 343 -24.49 -8.58 -3.82
CA ARG A 343 -25.47 -9.65 -3.66
C ARG A 343 -24.76 -10.94 -3.34
N PHE A 344 -24.83 -11.34 -2.08
CA PHE A 344 -24.23 -12.56 -1.60
C PHE A 344 -25.15 -13.77 -1.81
N SER A 345 -24.55 -14.92 -2.03
CA SER A 345 -25.22 -16.23 -2.02
C SER A 345 -24.51 -17.14 -1.02
N THR A 346 -25.25 -18.11 -0.46
CA THR A 346 -24.64 -19.15 0.38
C THR A 346 -23.55 -19.85 -0.43
N ALA A 347 -22.36 -19.96 0.12
CA ALA A 347 -21.17 -20.40 -0.60
C ALA A 347 -21.41 -21.72 -1.35
N PRO A 348 -21.44 -21.74 -2.67
CA PRO A 348 -21.23 -22.95 -3.44
C PRO A 348 -19.74 -23.34 -3.40
N ALA A 349 -19.42 -24.46 -4.05
CA ALA A 349 -18.05 -24.91 -4.20
C ALA A 349 -17.08 -23.74 -4.52
N ALA A 350 -15.90 -23.83 -3.91
CA ALA A 350 -14.79 -22.90 -3.89
C ALA A 350 -14.67 -21.97 -5.12
N PRO A 351 -14.83 -20.66 -4.99
CA PRO A 351 -14.69 -19.75 -6.11
C PRO A 351 -13.25 -19.75 -6.63
N GLN A 352 -13.11 -19.67 -7.95
CA GLN A 352 -11.80 -19.64 -8.62
C GLN A 352 -11.47 -18.26 -9.23
N HIS A 353 -12.25 -17.24 -8.92
CA HIS A 353 -12.13 -15.87 -9.42
C HIS A 353 -12.09 -14.89 -8.25
N PRO A 354 -11.65 -13.65 -8.44
CA PRO A 354 -11.77 -12.65 -7.39
C PRO A 354 -13.17 -12.65 -6.79
N CYS A 355 -13.25 -12.88 -5.49
CA CYS A 355 -14.52 -13.10 -4.81
C CYS A 355 -14.58 -12.38 -3.47
N PHE A 356 -15.72 -11.78 -3.18
CA PHE A 356 -16.05 -11.33 -1.84
C PHE A 356 -16.58 -12.50 -1.02
N PHE A 357 -16.10 -12.60 0.21
CA PHE A 357 -16.57 -13.52 1.22
C PHE A 357 -17.19 -12.71 2.36
N ARG A 358 -18.29 -13.19 2.93
CA ARG A 358 -18.96 -12.54 4.04
C ARG A 358 -19.19 -13.50 5.21
N GLY A 359 -18.98 -13.01 6.42
CA GLY A 359 -19.28 -13.71 7.68
C GLY A 359 -19.66 -12.74 8.78
N ALA A 360 -20.13 -13.29 9.89
CA ALA A 360 -20.46 -12.53 11.08
C ALA A 360 -19.72 -13.07 12.30
N PHE A 361 -19.38 -12.19 13.25
CA PHE A 361 -18.69 -12.58 14.49
C PHE A 361 -19.07 -11.68 15.66
N ALA A 362 -18.95 -12.22 16.87
CA ALA A 362 -19.14 -11.48 18.11
C ALA A 362 -17.81 -10.90 18.60
N ALA A 363 -17.84 -9.68 19.13
CA ALA A 363 -16.69 -9.02 19.74
C ALA A 363 -17.14 -8.10 20.87
N GLN A 364 -16.21 -7.69 21.73
CA GLN A 364 -16.45 -6.69 22.77
C GLN A 364 -16.24 -5.29 22.16
N PRO A 365 -17.27 -4.42 22.15
CA PRO A 365 -17.12 -3.03 21.71
C PRO A 365 -16.07 -2.26 22.53
N GLY A 366 -15.33 -1.36 21.88
CA GLY A 366 -14.35 -0.50 22.54
C GLY A 366 -13.03 -1.19 22.90
N VAL A 367 -12.83 -2.46 22.54
CA VAL A 367 -11.58 -3.19 22.76
C VAL A 367 -10.95 -3.52 21.41
N ASP A 368 -9.70 -3.09 21.19
CA ASP A 368 -8.97 -3.30 19.96
C ASP A 368 -8.72 -4.78 19.64
N THR A 369 -8.47 -5.07 18.37
CA THR A 369 -8.07 -6.40 17.92
C THR A 369 -7.30 -6.31 16.59
N PHE A 370 -6.80 -7.46 16.12
CA PHE A 370 -6.07 -7.57 14.85
C PHE A 370 -6.67 -8.71 14.04
N LEU A 371 -7.19 -8.40 12.86
CA LEU A 371 -7.76 -9.38 11.95
C LEU A 371 -6.65 -10.16 11.26
N ASP A 372 -6.53 -11.44 11.58
CA ASP A 372 -5.55 -12.35 10.97
C ASP A 372 -6.10 -12.90 9.64
N LEU A 373 -5.39 -12.63 8.56
CA LEU A 373 -5.70 -13.02 7.19
C LEU A 373 -4.55 -13.79 6.53
N HIS A 374 -3.65 -14.39 7.33
CA HIS A 374 -2.47 -15.09 6.82
C HIS A 374 -2.80 -16.28 5.89
N SER A 375 -4.01 -16.83 5.95
CA SER A 375 -4.48 -17.90 5.06
C SER A 375 -4.90 -17.40 3.67
N GLY A 376 -5.10 -16.07 3.50
CA GLY A 376 -5.44 -15.47 2.21
C GLY A 376 -4.20 -15.11 1.40
N HIS A 377 -4.37 -15.01 0.08
CA HIS A 377 -3.27 -14.63 -0.80
C HIS A 377 -3.12 -13.11 -0.91
N LYS A 378 -4.16 -12.43 -1.37
CA LYS A 378 -4.15 -10.98 -1.55
C LYS A 378 -5.56 -10.43 -1.67
N GLY A 379 -5.81 -9.34 -0.96
CA GLY A 379 -7.11 -8.71 -1.07
C GLY A 379 -7.30 -7.51 -0.14
N CYS A 380 -8.55 -7.29 0.24
CA CYS A 380 -8.96 -6.21 1.14
C CYS A 380 -10.03 -6.71 2.11
N ALA A 381 -10.13 -6.09 3.28
CA ALA A 381 -11.13 -6.43 4.27
C ALA A 381 -11.92 -5.22 4.77
N TRP A 382 -13.18 -5.44 5.15
CA TRP A 382 -14.09 -4.45 5.73
C TRP A 382 -14.77 -5.03 6.96
N ILE A 383 -14.88 -4.23 8.00
CA ILE A 383 -15.69 -4.55 9.19
C ILE A 383 -16.79 -3.50 9.31
N ASN A 384 -18.06 -3.94 9.42
CA ASN A 384 -19.22 -3.08 9.55
C ASN A 384 -19.31 -1.97 8.47
N GLY A 385 -18.82 -2.28 7.25
CA GLY A 385 -18.73 -1.35 6.12
C GLY A 385 -17.48 -0.45 6.15
N PHE A 386 -16.70 -0.46 7.22
CA PHE A 386 -15.44 0.31 7.27
C PHE A 386 -14.29 -0.45 6.60
N PRO A 387 -13.56 0.14 5.63
CA PRO A 387 -12.46 -0.50 4.94
C PRO A 387 -11.20 -0.53 5.81
N LEU A 388 -10.81 -1.71 6.29
CA LEU A 388 -9.59 -1.87 7.08
C LEU A 388 -8.32 -1.70 6.25
N GLY A 389 -8.31 -2.19 5.03
CA GLY A 389 -7.15 -2.09 4.15
C GLY A 389 -6.84 -3.37 3.39
N ARG A 390 -5.65 -3.38 2.81
CA ARG A 390 -5.13 -4.51 2.03
C ARG A 390 -4.40 -5.50 2.91
N TYR A 391 -4.50 -6.75 2.55
CA TYR A 391 -3.60 -7.81 3.00
C TYR A 391 -2.91 -8.47 1.80
N TRP A 392 -1.74 -9.03 2.02
CA TRP A 392 -0.97 -9.74 1.00
C TRP A 392 -0.03 -10.74 1.65
N SER A 393 -0.08 -12.00 1.20
CA SER A 393 0.73 -13.10 1.73
C SER A 393 2.24 -12.90 1.61
N VAL A 394 2.70 -12.00 0.73
CA VAL A 394 4.13 -11.65 0.63
C VAL A 394 4.67 -11.01 1.91
N GLY A 395 3.80 -10.52 2.80
CA GLY A 395 4.20 -9.86 4.03
C GLY A 395 4.91 -8.51 3.86
N PRO A 396 5.53 -7.97 4.92
CA PRO A 396 5.72 -8.58 6.25
C PRO A 396 4.47 -8.56 7.14
N GLN A 397 3.46 -7.75 6.82
CA GLN A 397 2.21 -7.65 7.55
C GLN A 397 1.27 -8.81 7.21
N GLN A 398 0.77 -9.52 8.24
CA GLN A 398 -0.21 -10.59 8.11
C GLN A 398 -1.58 -10.24 8.74
N THR A 399 -1.60 -9.30 9.69
CA THR A 399 -2.81 -8.88 10.39
C THR A 399 -3.19 -7.45 10.05
N LEU A 400 -4.49 -7.14 10.07
CA LEU A 400 -5.00 -5.77 9.94
C LEU A 400 -5.48 -5.26 11.30
N TYR A 401 -5.05 -4.08 11.70
CA TYR A 401 -5.50 -3.42 12.91
C TYR A 401 -6.99 -3.08 12.83
N VAL A 402 -7.72 -3.40 13.89
CA VAL A 402 -9.16 -3.15 14.04
C VAL A 402 -9.37 -2.32 15.30
N PRO A 403 -9.59 -1.00 15.18
CA PRO A 403 -9.95 -0.16 16.31
C PRO A 403 -11.22 -0.66 17.01
N GLY A 404 -11.20 -0.71 18.33
CA GLY A 404 -12.35 -1.16 19.14
C GLY A 404 -13.61 -0.34 18.91
N ASP A 405 -13.47 0.94 18.56
CA ASP A 405 -14.60 1.84 18.27
C ASP A 405 -15.39 1.45 17.00
N LEU A 406 -14.79 0.64 16.12
CA LEU A 406 -15.49 0.08 14.95
C LEU A 406 -16.32 -1.15 15.31
N LEU A 407 -16.04 -1.77 16.45
CA LEU A 407 -16.63 -3.03 16.85
C LEU A 407 -17.98 -2.81 17.57
N ARG A 408 -18.87 -3.79 17.36
CA ARG A 408 -20.16 -3.95 17.98
C ARG A 408 -20.22 -5.31 18.66
N GLU A 409 -21.27 -5.62 19.42
CA GLU A 409 -21.50 -6.98 19.94
C GLU A 409 -21.59 -8.03 18.81
N GLN A 410 -22.19 -7.64 17.66
CA GLN A 410 -22.26 -8.46 16.45
C GLN A 410 -21.72 -7.64 15.29
N ASN A 411 -20.77 -8.21 14.52
CA ASN A 411 -20.06 -7.55 13.45
C ASN A 411 -20.20 -8.31 12.14
N GLU A 412 -20.27 -7.57 11.05
CA GLU A 412 -20.13 -8.10 9.70
C GLU A 412 -18.65 -7.97 9.26
N LEU A 413 -18.10 -9.05 8.73
CA LEU A 413 -16.82 -9.08 8.06
C LEU A 413 -17.03 -9.36 6.57
N ILE A 414 -16.47 -8.53 5.70
CA ILE A 414 -16.37 -8.77 4.26
C ILE A 414 -14.87 -8.84 3.90
N VAL A 415 -14.47 -9.88 3.20
CA VAL A 415 -13.11 -10.06 2.69
C VAL A 415 -13.19 -10.24 1.17
N LEU A 416 -12.51 -9.39 0.42
CA LEU A 416 -12.23 -9.62 -1.01
C LEU A 416 -10.94 -10.41 -1.11
N GLU A 417 -11.00 -11.65 -1.65
CA GLU A 417 -9.82 -12.41 -2.03
C GLU A 417 -9.65 -12.34 -3.57
N LEU A 418 -8.49 -11.91 -4.00
CA LEU A 418 -8.19 -11.74 -5.43
C LEU A 418 -7.75 -13.04 -6.12
N HIS A 419 -7.24 -14.00 -5.35
CA HIS A 419 -6.74 -15.29 -5.83
C HIS A 419 -7.30 -16.47 -5.02
N PRO A 420 -8.62 -16.66 -4.99
CA PRO A 420 -9.16 -17.83 -4.32
C PRO A 420 -8.72 -19.10 -5.07
N ASP A 421 -8.06 -19.99 -4.37
CA ASP A 421 -7.57 -21.29 -4.90
C ASP A 421 -8.50 -22.47 -4.54
N GLY A 422 -9.65 -22.13 -3.99
CA GLY A 422 -10.60 -23.11 -3.48
C GLY A 422 -10.35 -23.53 -2.03
N THR A 423 -9.28 -23.12 -1.40
CA THR A 423 -9.05 -23.33 0.02
C THR A 423 -9.94 -22.38 0.82
N PRO A 424 -10.67 -22.84 1.84
CA PRO A 424 -11.43 -21.96 2.72
C PRO A 424 -10.51 -20.98 3.44
N LEU A 425 -10.88 -19.69 3.41
CA LEU A 425 -10.19 -18.68 4.21
C LEU A 425 -10.43 -18.95 5.69
N THR A 426 -9.35 -19.11 6.46
CA THR A 426 -9.39 -19.14 7.92
C THR A 426 -9.14 -17.73 8.42
N VAL A 427 -10.13 -17.16 9.08
CA VAL A 427 -10.08 -15.77 9.56
C VAL A 427 -10.38 -15.73 11.04
N GLN A 428 -9.61 -14.95 11.78
CA GLN A 428 -9.77 -14.80 13.23
C GLN A 428 -9.29 -13.41 13.65
N CYS A 429 -9.87 -12.86 14.70
CA CYS A 429 -9.27 -11.70 15.36
C CYS A 429 -8.38 -12.17 16.51
N ILE A 430 -7.18 -11.60 16.63
CA ILE A 430 -6.18 -11.93 17.67
C ILE A 430 -5.77 -10.67 18.42
N ASP A 431 -5.15 -10.82 19.59
CA ASP A 431 -4.83 -9.73 20.52
C ASP A 431 -3.48 -9.05 20.28
N HIS A 432 -2.79 -9.40 19.22
CA HIS A 432 -1.49 -8.82 18.87
C HIS A 432 -1.28 -8.72 17.35
N PRO A 433 -0.47 -7.77 16.86
CA PRO A 433 -0.15 -7.67 15.44
C PRO A 433 0.91 -8.69 15.02
N ILE A 434 0.82 -9.16 13.77
CA ILE A 434 1.88 -9.90 13.08
C ILE A 434 2.36 -9.03 11.93
N LEU A 435 3.50 -8.35 12.11
CA LEU A 435 4.03 -7.34 11.19
C LEU A 435 5.38 -7.69 10.57
N ASP A 436 6.00 -8.80 10.98
CA ASP A 436 7.36 -9.20 10.61
C ASP A 436 7.47 -10.64 10.06
N SER A 437 6.33 -11.20 9.69
CA SER A 437 6.28 -12.53 9.06
C SER A 437 6.50 -12.40 7.55
N ILE A 438 7.72 -12.68 7.11
CA ILE A 438 8.01 -12.86 5.69
C ILE A 438 7.81 -14.34 5.39
N SER A 439 6.72 -14.67 4.71
CA SER A 439 6.64 -15.97 4.07
C SER A 439 7.67 -15.97 2.94
N HIS A 440 8.77 -16.68 3.11
CA HIS A 440 9.88 -16.92 2.15
C HIS A 440 9.91 -15.93 0.97
N THR A 441 11.09 -15.50 0.53
CA THR A 441 11.27 -14.77 -0.72
C THR A 441 10.32 -15.33 -1.77
N ILE A 442 9.10 -14.83 -1.80
CA ILE A 442 8.22 -15.10 -2.91
C ILE A 442 8.87 -14.32 -4.03
N ASP A 443 9.56 -15.07 -4.88
CA ASP A 443 9.83 -14.56 -6.20
C ASP A 443 8.44 -14.23 -6.78
N LEU A 444 8.12 -12.95 -6.85
CA LEU A 444 6.83 -12.48 -7.38
C LEU A 444 6.68 -12.88 -8.87
N SER A 445 7.71 -13.49 -9.47
CA SER A 445 7.63 -14.19 -10.75
C SER A 445 6.95 -15.56 -10.64
N GLU A 446 6.83 -16.17 -9.45
CA GLU A 446 6.18 -17.47 -9.26
C GLU A 446 4.65 -17.38 -9.09
N GLU A 447 4.05 -16.21 -8.85
CA GLU A 447 2.58 -16.06 -8.92
C GLU A 447 2.01 -16.38 -10.30
N SER A 448 2.85 -16.40 -11.34
CA SER A 448 2.45 -16.74 -12.72
C SER A 448 2.45 -18.25 -13.02
N GLY A 449 2.86 -19.10 -12.08
CA GLY A 449 3.09 -20.52 -12.31
C GLY A 449 2.16 -21.49 -11.56
N ARG A 450 1.20 -20.99 -10.79
CA ARG A 450 0.17 -21.85 -10.15
C ARG A 450 -1.18 -21.60 -10.79
N ALA A 451 -1.39 -22.18 -11.98
CA ALA A 451 -2.68 -22.43 -12.60
C ALA A 451 -2.87 -23.93 -12.72
#